data_8fd7c2210245315474eb720da5c67f0a
#
_entry.id   8fd7c2210245315474eb720da5c67f0a
#
_cell.length_a   1.000
_cell.length_b   1.000
_cell.length_c   1.000
_cell.angle_alpha   90.00
_cell.angle_beta   90.00
_cell.angle_gamma   90.00
#
_symmetry.space_group_name_H-M   'P 1'
#
loop_
_entity.id
_entity.type
_entity.pdbx_description
1 polymer ?
#
loop_
_entity_poly.entity_id
_entity_poly.type
_entity_poly.pdbx_seq_one_letter_code
_entity_poly.pdbx_strand_id
1 'polypeptide(L)'
;IVQSLVGSEMCIRDRIEVINFLKLEHLTFELAGNLSGGQKKLLELGRTMMVDAKIVLLDEVGAGVNRTLLNDIADTIKKLNTEKNYTFFMIEHDMNFLSQLCDKVIVMTEGSVLVEGNIEEIKKNEKVIEAYLGRDDNQ
;
A
#
# COMPACT_ATOMS: atom_id res chain seq x y z
N ILE A 1 -2.24 14.15 14.22
CA ILE A 1 -2.40 12.71 13.90
C ILE A 1 -3.18 12.00 15.01
N VAL A 2 -2.83 12.19 16.29
CA VAL A 2 -3.49 11.50 17.41
C VAL A 2 -5.02 11.70 17.38
N GLN A 3 -5.51 12.87 17.02
CA GLN A 3 -6.94 13.15 16.89
C GLN A 3 -7.60 12.49 15.67
N SER A 4 -6.82 12.13 14.66
CA SER A 4 -7.34 11.43 13.46
C SER A 4 -7.58 9.93 13.69
N LEU A 5 -7.10 9.41 14.82
CA LEU A 5 -7.25 8.03 15.26
C LEU A 5 -8.20 7.99 16.48
N VAL A 6 -9.51 8.19 16.31
CA VAL A 6 -10.50 8.42 17.38
C VAL A 6 -10.90 7.14 18.13
N GLY A 7 -10.98 7.20 19.50
CA GLY A 7 -11.45 6.12 20.36
C GLY A 7 -11.18 6.38 21.86
N SER A 8 -11.64 5.50 22.77
CA SER A 8 -11.53 5.59 24.23
C SER A 8 -10.07 5.58 24.76
N GLU A 9 -9.86 5.77 26.09
CA GLU A 9 -8.51 5.81 26.71
C GLU A 9 -7.64 4.57 26.40
N MET A 10 -8.21 3.39 26.24
CA MET A 10 -7.51 2.19 25.83
C MET A 10 -6.88 2.37 24.44
N CYS A 11 -7.51 3.15 23.57
CA CYS A 11 -7.02 3.47 22.23
C CYS A 11 -5.87 4.49 22.21
N ILE A 12 -5.51 5.16 23.30
CA ILE A 12 -4.38 6.11 23.29
C ILE A 12 -3.04 5.36 23.22
N ARG A 13 -2.89 4.27 23.99
CA ARG A 13 -1.71 3.42 23.93
C ARG A 13 -1.58 2.78 22.55
N ASP A 14 -2.68 2.24 22.04
CA ASP A 14 -2.73 1.63 20.72
C ASP A 14 -2.34 2.61 19.60
N ARG A 15 -2.75 3.88 19.71
CA ARG A 15 -2.38 4.94 18.75
C ARG A 15 -0.90 5.22 18.74
N ILE A 16 -0.26 5.29 19.93
CA ILE A 16 1.18 5.52 20.04
C ILE A 16 1.94 4.35 19.42
N GLU A 17 1.49 3.11 19.68
CA GLU A 17 2.08 1.92 19.08
C GLU A 17 1.95 1.94 17.56
N VAL A 18 0.79 2.32 17.03
CA VAL A 18 0.58 2.46 15.58
C VAL A 18 1.46 3.55 14.98
N ILE A 19 1.56 4.73 15.61
CA ILE A 19 2.41 5.83 15.15
C ILE A 19 3.88 5.39 15.11
N ASN A 20 4.36 4.70 16.14
CA ASN A 20 5.72 4.16 16.21
C ASN A 20 5.95 3.10 15.12
N PHE A 21 5.01 2.19 14.94
CA PHE A 21 5.08 1.17 13.89
C PHE A 21 5.23 1.77 12.50
N LEU A 22 4.54 2.90 12.25
CA LEU A 22 4.58 3.65 11.00
C LEU A 22 5.77 4.60 10.87
N LYS A 23 6.62 4.71 11.90
CA LYS A 23 7.74 5.67 11.98
C LYS A 23 7.30 7.14 11.83
N LEU A 24 6.13 7.48 12.37
CA LEU A 24 5.54 8.83 12.32
C LEU A 24 5.63 9.58 13.65
N GLU A 25 6.49 9.17 14.59
CA GLU A 25 6.61 9.73 15.94
C GLU A 25 6.88 11.23 15.90
N HIS A 26 7.74 11.66 14.98
CA HIS A 26 8.13 13.06 14.81
C HIS A 26 6.98 13.95 14.32
N LEU A 27 5.87 13.36 13.88
CA LEU A 27 4.68 14.03 13.39
C LEU A 27 3.46 13.87 14.31
N THR A 28 3.65 13.29 15.50
CA THR A 28 2.55 12.93 16.41
C THR A 28 1.60 14.10 16.70
N PHE A 29 2.11 15.31 16.83
CA PHE A 29 1.34 16.52 17.14
C PHE A 29 1.00 17.37 15.91
N GLU A 30 1.43 16.96 14.72
CA GLU A 30 1.09 17.65 13.49
C GLU A 30 -0.38 17.45 13.10
N LEU A 31 -0.94 18.45 12.42
CA LEU A 31 -2.24 18.32 11.79
C LEU A 31 -2.14 17.37 10.59
N ALA A 32 -3.08 16.45 10.47
CA ALA A 32 -3.10 15.51 9.33
C ALA A 32 -3.11 16.21 7.96
N GLY A 33 -3.66 17.44 7.90
CA GLY A 33 -3.64 18.28 6.70
C GLY A 33 -2.23 18.66 6.24
N ASN A 34 -1.27 18.82 7.17
CA ASN A 34 0.11 19.23 6.91
C ASN A 34 1.01 18.07 6.44
N LEU A 35 0.53 16.84 6.51
CA LEU A 35 1.29 15.67 6.08
C LEU A 35 1.50 15.66 4.56
N SER A 36 2.65 15.18 4.12
CA SER A 36 2.89 14.87 2.70
C SER A 36 1.95 13.77 2.21
N GLY A 37 1.80 13.64 0.89
CA GLY A 37 0.94 12.61 0.29
C GLY A 37 1.23 11.20 0.80
N GLY A 38 2.50 10.79 0.83
CA GLY A 38 2.86 9.46 1.31
C GLY A 38 2.72 9.29 2.82
N GLN A 39 2.96 10.33 3.63
CA GLN A 39 2.67 10.30 5.07
C GLN A 39 1.17 10.13 5.34
N LYS A 40 0.32 10.74 4.51
CA LYS A 40 -1.13 10.51 4.55
C LYS A 40 -1.47 9.05 4.23
N LYS A 41 -0.82 8.43 3.24
CA LYS A 41 -1.00 7.01 2.93
C LYS A 41 -0.58 6.08 4.09
N LEU A 42 0.55 6.37 4.75
CA LEU A 42 0.93 5.65 5.98
C LEU A 42 -0.11 5.82 7.09
N LEU A 43 -0.64 7.03 7.27
CA LEU A 43 -1.69 7.28 8.26
C LEU A 43 -2.99 6.51 7.92
N GLU A 44 -3.34 6.38 6.64
CA GLU A 44 -4.47 5.56 6.19
C GLU A 44 -4.26 4.08 6.55
N LEU A 45 -3.06 3.52 6.34
CA LEU A 45 -2.71 2.18 6.82
C LEU A 45 -2.83 2.06 8.35
N GLY A 46 -2.37 3.07 9.09
CA GLY A 46 -2.53 3.10 10.55
C GLY A 46 -3.99 3.06 11.01
N ARG A 47 -4.88 3.67 10.25
CA ARG A 47 -6.32 3.60 10.55
C ARG A 47 -6.87 2.18 10.39
N THR A 48 -6.39 1.40 9.45
CA THR A 48 -6.79 -0.02 9.31
C THR A 48 -6.32 -0.85 10.50
N MET A 49 -5.16 -0.52 11.08
CA MET A 49 -4.66 -1.19 12.30
C MET A 49 -5.55 -0.92 13.52
N MET A 50 -6.14 0.28 13.60
CA MET A 50 -7.03 0.65 14.72
C MET A 50 -8.37 -0.10 14.73
N VAL A 51 -8.77 -0.68 13.60
CA VAL A 51 -10.01 -1.48 13.48
C VAL A 51 -9.75 -2.98 13.42
N ASP A 52 -8.52 -3.42 13.64
CA ASP A 52 -8.10 -4.85 13.57
C ASP A 52 -8.61 -5.54 12.29
N ALA A 53 -8.43 -4.87 11.15
CA ALA A 53 -8.87 -5.40 9.86
C ALA A 53 -8.09 -6.68 9.53
N LYS A 54 -8.78 -7.71 9.04
CA LYS A 54 -8.13 -8.94 8.56
C LYS A 54 -7.83 -8.90 7.08
N ILE A 55 -8.61 -8.13 6.33
CA ILE A 55 -8.43 -7.92 4.89
C ILE A 55 -8.41 -6.41 4.65
N VAL A 56 -7.42 -5.93 3.91
CA VAL A 56 -7.25 -4.54 3.53
C VAL A 56 -7.20 -4.44 2.02
N LEU A 57 -8.08 -3.61 1.47
CA LEU A 57 -8.13 -3.30 0.05
C LEU A 57 -7.36 -1.99 -0.19
N LEU A 58 -6.37 -2.01 -1.06
CA LEU A 58 -5.52 -0.87 -1.40
C LEU A 58 -5.72 -0.53 -2.88
N ASP A 59 -6.00 0.73 -3.16
CA ASP A 59 -6.19 1.22 -4.52
C ASP A 59 -5.18 2.34 -4.79
N GLU A 60 -4.25 2.08 -5.72
CA GLU A 60 -3.19 3.00 -6.15
C GLU A 60 -2.46 3.72 -5.02
N VAL A 61 -1.98 2.94 -4.04
CA VAL A 61 -1.31 3.48 -2.84
C VAL A 61 -0.03 4.23 -3.20
N GLY A 62 0.64 3.80 -4.27
CA GLY A 62 1.89 4.40 -4.76
C GLY A 62 1.71 5.72 -5.52
N ALA A 63 0.49 6.08 -5.91
CA ALA A 63 0.24 7.26 -6.73
C ALA A 63 0.70 8.57 -6.04
N GLY A 64 1.61 9.30 -6.70
CA GLY A 64 2.14 10.58 -6.20
C GLY A 64 3.07 10.47 -4.99
N VAL A 65 3.54 9.28 -4.65
CA VAL A 65 4.46 9.03 -3.55
C VAL A 65 5.90 8.94 -4.07
N ASN A 66 6.85 9.63 -3.40
CA ASN A 66 8.25 9.50 -3.75
C ASN A 66 8.80 8.10 -3.42
N ARG A 67 9.90 7.72 -4.10
CA ARG A 67 10.48 6.37 -4.03
C ARG A 67 10.83 5.91 -2.61
N THR A 68 11.38 6.82 -1.80
CA THR A 68 11.80 6.49 -0.42
C THR A 68 10.59 6.12 0.42
N LEU A 69 9.55 6.93 0.37
CA LEU A 69 8.34 6.73 1.16
C LEU A 69 7.50 5.56 0.62
N LEU A 70 7.60 5.27 -0.69
CA LEU A 70 6.99 4.08 -1.29
C LEU A 70 7.62 2.79 -0.71
N ASN A 71 8.93 2.80 -0.48
CA ASN A 71 9.62 1.69 0.19
C ASN A 71 9.16 1.56 1.66
N ASP A 72 8.99 2.66 2.39
CA ASP A 72 8.46 2.61 3.77
C ASP A 72 7.03 2.06 3.81
N ILE A 73 6.20 2.39 2.83
CA ILE A 73 4.85 1.82 2.67
C ILE A 73 4.95 0.31 2.39
N ALA A 74 5.83 -0.11 1.48
CA ALA A 74 6.04 -1.52 1.18
C ALA A 74 6.48 -2.31 2.42
N ASP A 75 7.45 -1.82 3.17
CA ASP A 75 7.93 -2.44 4.40
C ASP A 75 6.82 -2.53 5.46
N THR A 76 5.99 -1.49 5.56
CA THR A 76 4.84 -1.47 6.47
C THR A 76 3.82 -2.55 6.09
N ILE A 77 3.46 -2.67 4.80
CA ILE A 77 2.54 -3.69 4.30
C ILE A 77 3.09 -5.09 4.58
N LYS A 78 4.38 -5.34 4.31
CA LYS A 78 5.04 -6.62 4.60
C LYS A 78 4.96 -6.98 6.08
N LYS A 79 5.30 -6.06 6.97
CA LYS A 79 5.23 -6.28 8.42
C LYS A 79 3.80 -6.56 8.88
N LEU A 80 2.80 -5.83 8.38
CA LEU A 80 1.41 -6.10 8.71
C LEU A 80 0.97 -7.50 8.24
N ASN A 81 1.43 -7.92 7.06
CA ASN A 81 1.15 -9.26 6.56
C ASN A 81 1.84 -10.33 7.41
N THR A 82 3.16 -10.23 7.62
CA THR A 82 3.97 -11.29 8.25
C THR A 82 3.81 -11.35 9.77
N GLU A 83 3.72 -10.20 10.45
CA GLU A 83 3.70 -10.11 11.91
C GLU A 83 2.29 -10.01 12.50
N LYS A 84 1.34 -9.46 11.75
CA LYS A 84 -0.04 -9.21 12.19
C LYS A 84 -1.09 -10.04 11.45
N ASN A 85 -0.67 -10.89 10.49
CA ASN A 85 -1.55 -11.75 9.70
C ASN A 85 -2.64 -11.00 8.91
N TYR A 86 -2.33 -9.79 8.42
CA TYR A 86 -3.20 -9.06 7.51
C TYR A 86 -3.14 -9.68 6.12
N THR A 87 -4.26 -9.75 5.46
CA THR A 87 -4.34 -10.08 4.03
C THR A 87 -4.55 -8.80 3.23
N PHE A 88 -3.73 -8.58 2.23
CA PHE A 88 -3.84 -7.42 1.35
C PHE A 88 -4.32 -7.84 -0.03
N PHE A 89 -5.26 -7.08 -0.56
CA PHE A 89 -5.62 -7.09 -1.97
C PHE A 89 -5.37 -5.68 -2.52
N MET A 90 -4.49 -5.57 -3.52
CA MET A 90 -4.09 -4.25 -4.02
C MET A 90 -4.28 -4.12 -5.52
N ILE A 91 -4.65 -2.92 -5.95
CA ILE A 91 -4.70 -2.50 -7.34
C ILE A 91 -3.54 -1.52 -7.53
N GLU A 92 -2.65 -1.85 -8.44
CA GLU A 92 -1.46 -1.06 -8.73
C GLU A 92 -1.00 -1.26 -10.17
N HIS A 93 -0.34 -0.26 -10.72
CA HIS A 93 0.27 -0.33 -12.04
C HIS A 93 1.81 -0.30 -12.01
N ASP A 94 2.43 0.02 -10.86
CA ASP A 94 3.89 -0.06 -10.69
C ASP A 94 4.32 -1.51 -10.46
N MET A 95 4.82 -2.15 -11.52
CA MET A 95 5.31 -3.54 -11.49
C MET A 95 6.47 -3.76 -10.52
N ASN A 96 7.28 -2.72 -10.24
CA ASN A 96 8.38 -2.83 -9.28
C ASN A 96 7.85 -2.81 -7.84
N PHE A 97 6.82 -2.03 -7.57
CA PHE A 97 6.16 -2.02 -6.28
C PHE A 97 5.42 -3.34 -6.03
N LEU A 98 4.66 -3.85 -7.02
CA LEU A 98 4.01 -5.15 -6.94
C LEU A 98 5.01 -6.29 -6.72
N SER A 99 6.17 -6.27 -7.40
CA SER A 99 7.19 -7.32 -7.26
C SER A 99 7.78 -7.44 -5.86
N GLN A 100 7.67 -6.40 -5.06
CA GLN A 100 8.12 -6.41 -3.67
C GLN A 100 7.09 -7.01 -2.71
N LEU A 101 5.80 -7.00 -3.07
CA LEU A 101 4.70 -7.23 -2.14
C LEU A 101 3.84 -8.44 -2.47
N CYS A 102 3.73 -8.79 -3.76
CA CYS A 102 2.74 -9.75 -4.21
C CYS A 102 3.40 -11.08 -4.65
N ASP A 103 2.90 -12.18 -4.09
CA ASP A 103 3.26 -13.52 -4.56
C ASP A 103 2.51 -13.87 -5.85
N LYS A 104 1.26 -13.40 -5.96
CA LYS A 104 0.37 -13.65 -7.10
C LYS A 104 -0.18 -12.32 -7.64
N VAL A 105 -0.14 -12.19 -8.95
CA VAL A 105 -0.66 -11.03 -9.68
C VAL A 105 -1.71 -11.48 -10.69
N ILE A 106 -2.80 -10.72 -10.76
CA ILE A 106 -3.86 -10.88 -11.77
C ILE A 106 -3.84 -9.63 -12.64
N VAL A 107 -3.57 -9.81 -13.91
CA VAL A 107 -3.63 -8.72 -14.90
C VAL A 107 -5.01 -8.68 -15.52
N MET A 108 -5.60 -7.49 -15.54
CA MET A 108 -6.92 -7.23 -16.11
C MET A 108 -6.82 -6.23 -17.26
N THR A 109 -7.64 -6.42 -18.28
CA THR A 109 -7.85 -5.47 -19.37
C THR A 109 -9.33 -5.47 -19.77
N GLU A 110 -9.88 -4.32 -20.04
CA GLU A 110 -11.28 -4.15 -20.46
C GLU A 110 -12.29 -4.89 -19.57
N GLY A 111 -12.05 -4.88 -18.26
CA GLY A 111 -12.93 -5.52 -17.27
C GLY A 111 -12.81 -7.06 -17.19
N SER A 112 -11.87 -7.66 -17.90
CA SER A 112 -11.66 -9.12 -17.94
C SER A 112 -10.26 -9.50 -17.47
N VAL A 113 -10.12 -10.70 -16.88
CA VAL A 113 -8.80 -11.26 -16.52
C VAL A 113 -8.07 -11.65 -17.80
N LEU A 114 -6.90 -11.04 -18.01
CA LEU A 114 -6.02 -11.35 -19.14
C LEU A 114 -5.11 -12.55 -18.81
N VAL A 115 -4.47 -12.50 -17.65
CA VAL A 115 -3.54 -13.54 -17.18
C VAL A 115 -3.38 -13.46 -15.66
N GLU A 116 -3.07 -14.57 -15.01
CA GLU A 116 -2.65 -14.63 -13.61
C GLU A 116 -1.37 -15.46 -13.46
N GLY A 117 -0.53 -15.08 -12.52
CA GLY A 117 0.74 -15.78 -12.26
C GLY A 117 1.61 -15.04 -11.25
N ASN A 118 2.83 -15.47 -11.08
CA ASN A 118 3.83 -14.70 -10.33
C ASN A 118 4.34 -13.51 -11.17
N ILE A 119 4.95 -12.54 -10.49
CA ILE A 119 5.35 -11.28 -11.14
C ILE A 119 6.38 -11.50 -12.28
N GLU A 120 7.25 -12.50 -12.15
CA GLU A 120 8.27 -12.79 -13.18
C GLU A 120 7.66 -13.41 -14.44
N GLU A 121 6.62 -14.21 -14.30
CA GLU A 121 5.83 -14.75 -15.41
C GLU A 121 5.03 -13.63 -16.09
N ILE A 122 4.39 -12.76 -15.30
CA ILE A 122 3.62 -11.63 -15.79
C ILE A 122 4.50 -10.68 -16.62
N LYS A 123 5.68 -10.31 -16.12
CA LYS A 123 6.61 -9.41 -16.85
C LYS A 123 7.08 -9.94 -18.19
N LYS A 124 7.08 -11.27 -18.37
CA LYS A 124 7.51 -11.94 -19.61
C LYS A 124 6.36 -12.29 -20.55
N ASN A 125 5.14 -12.10 -20.11
CA ASN A 125 3.97 -12.49 -20.89
C ASN A 125 3.74 -11.50 -22.05
N GLU A 126 3.78 -11.99 -23.28
CA GLU A 126 3.64 -11.18 -24.49
C GLU A 126 2.32 -10.36 -24.51
N LYS A 127 1.22 -10.96 -24.04
CA LYS A 127 -0.07 -10.26 -23.98
C LYS A 127 -0.06 -9.09 -22.99
N VAL A 128 0.67 -9.21 -21.88
CA VAL A 128 0.84 -8.13 -20.90
C VAL A 128 1.73 -7.03 -21.49
N ILE A 129 2.83 -7.42 -22.13
CA ILE A 129 3.74 -6.49 -22.81
C ILE A 129 2.97 -5.69 -23.87
N GLU A 130 2.19 -6.34 -24.70
CA GLU A 130 1.37 -5.68 -25.73
C GLU A 130 0.31 -4.76 -25.13
N ALA A 131 -0.39 -5.19 -24.09
CA ALA A 131 -1.48 -4.42 -23.48
C ALA A 131 -1.01 -3.21 -22.67
N TYR A 132 0.15 -3.29 -22.00
CA TYR A 132 0.60 -2.29 -21.02
C TYR A 132 1.93 -1.63 -21.37
N LEU A 133 2.87 -2.34 -22.00
CA LEU A 133 4.21 -1.84 -22.30
C LEU A 133 4.40 -1.50 -23.80
N GLY A 134 3.57 -2.05 -24.69
CA GLY A 134 3.61 -1.75 -26.11
C GLY A 134 2.92 -0.45 -26.52
N ARG A 135 2.26 0.28 -25.59
CA ARG A 135 1.58 1.55 -25.86
C ARG A 135 2.44 2.80 -25.65
N ASP A 136 3.61 2.70 -25.04
CA ASP A 136 4.47 3.85 -24.73
C ASP A 136 5.34 4.34 -25.89
N ASP A 137 5.35 3.66 -27.06
CA ASP A 137 6.21 4.01 -28.20
C ASP A 137 5.55 4.94 -29.24
N ASN A 138 4.35 5.50 -28.95
CA ASN A 138 3.64 6.37 -29.90
C ASN A 138 3.00 7.62 -29.28
N GLN A 139 3.74 8.37 -28.41
CA GLN A 139 3.39 9.77 -28.13
C GLN A 139 4.63 10.66 -28.06
#